data_6c54f3e9ad70045abbc1b12f3b2010c1
#
_entry.id   6c54f3e9ad70045abbc1b12f3b2010c1
#
_cell.length_a   1.000
_cell.length_b   1.000
_cell.length_c   1.000
_cell.angle_alpha   90.00
_cell.angle_beta   90.00
_cell.angle_gamma   90.00
#
_symmetry.space_group_name_H-M   'P 1'
#
loop_
_entity.id
_entity.type
_entity.pdbx_description
1 polymer ?
#
loop_
_entity_poly.entity_id
_entity_poly.type
_entity_poly.pdbx_seq_one_letter_code
_entity_poly.pdbx_strand_id
1 'polypeptide(L)'
;MEYPKFKVTVSCMTFNQAKYITDAMNGFTMQQTSFPFVCTIVDDASTDGEQDVIRKYVEDNFDFSEGSVSYHKETDYAHITYAQHKTNKNCYFAVLYLKENHYSQRKPKMGYLSEWRDMCEYEAICEGDDYWIVPDKLEKQVVFLSENPDYGMCGSRAYNLTELTQKIRRAKGSYRNNDFNSVLIGGGIGTATCTVMYRLKLLKGYRDFVGSQKWLMGDFPLWLYLLRDSKIHIFDEAMVVYRILQESASHFKSYEKAKAFQDSVRSVQLYFAHAYDETAIPKIEENNFRNQFYLALSYARTKEAINYAKHVKITFKDYLIIIKSIFKRAR
;
A
#
# COMPACT_ATOMS: atom_id res chain seq x y z
N MET A 1 16.10 26.33 8.03
CA MET A 1 14.82 26.16 8.77
C MET A 1 14.97 24.87 9.56
N GLU A 2 14.64 24.89 10.85
CA GLU A 2 14.76 23.69 11.69
C GLU A 2 13.38 23.02 11.74
N TYR A 3 13.30 21.76 11.29
CA TYR A 3 12.07 20.97 11.37
C TYR A 3 11.89 20.42 12.78
N PRO A 4 10.64 20.19 13.23
CA PRO A 4 10.42 19.41 14.44
C PRO A 4 10.95 17.99 14.26
N LYS A 5 11.28 17.33 15.36
CA LYS A 5 11.70 15.92 15.31
C LYS A 5 10.47 15.04 15.01
N PHE A 6 10.21 14.81 13.74
CA PHE A 6 9.11 13.94 13.34
C PHE A 6 9.31 12.49 13.79
N LYS A 7 8.28 11.90 14.35
CA LYS A 7 8.26 10.48 14.74
C LYS A 7 7.83 9.60 13.61
N VAL A 8 6.84 10.05 12.82
CA VAL A 8 6.20 9.30 11.73
C VAL A 8 6.19 10.14 10.47
N THR A 9 6.53 9.54 9.33
CA THR A 9 6.12 10.03 8.02
C THR A 9 4.91 9.24 7.53
N VAL A 10 3.94 9.94 6.93
CA VAL A 10 2.82 9.32 6.20
C VAL A 10 3.11 9.49 4.72
N SER A 11 3.36 8.39 4.00
CA SER A 11 3.57 8.42 2.55
C SER A 11 2.25 8.26 1.81
N CYS A 12 1.87 9.30 1.07
CA CYS A 12 0.68 9.32 0.22
C CYS A 12 1.09 9.57 -1.23
N MET A 13 1.00 8.52 -2.05
CA MET A 13 1.17 8.62 -3.49
C MET A 13 -0.21 8.76 -4.13
N THR A 14 -0.35 9.72 -5.05
CA THR A 14 -1.64 9.98 -5.70
C THR A 14 -1.47 10.33 -7.17
N PHE A 15 -2.45 9.98 -8.00
CA PHE A 15 -2.52 10.31 -9.41
C PHE A 15 -3.95 10.19 -9.93
N ASN A 16 -4.52 11.29 -10.42
CA ASN A 16 -5.90 11.37 -10.93
C ASN A 16 -6.94 10.86 -9.92
N GLN A 17 -6.84 11.35 -8.68
CA GLN A 17 -7.70 10.99 -7.56
C GLN A 17 -8.40 12.22 -6.95
N ALA A 18 -8.63 13.29 -7.74
CA ALA A 18 -9.28 14.55 -7.30
C ALA A 18 -10.57 14.33 -6.50
N LYS A 19 -11.33 13.29 -6.85
CA LYS A 19 -12.58 12.91 -6.19
C LYS A 19 -12.38 12.35 -4.77
N TYR A 20 -11.20 11.82 -4.44
CA TYR A 20 -10.96 11.02 -3.25
C TYR A 20 -9.96 11.64 -2.29
N ILE A 21 -8.97 12.38 -2.79
CA ILE A 21 -7.81 12.87 -2.02
C ILE A 21 -8.19 13.68 -0.79
N THR A 22 -9.32 14.39 -0.81
CA THR A 22 -9.82 15.14 0.35
C THR A 22 -10.11 14.23 1.54
N ASP A 23 -10.65 13.03 1.32
CA ASP A 23 -10.93 12.08 2.39
C ASP A 23 -9.64 11.55 3.02
N ALA A 24 -8.60 11.28 2.19
CA ALA A 24 -7.28 10.90 2.68
C ALA A 24 -6.68 12.02 3.56
N MET A 25 -6.66 13.26 3.08
CA MET A 25 -6.14 14.42 3.81
C MET A 25 -6.89 14.67 5.13
N ASN A 26 -8.23 14.50 5.14
CA ASN A 26 -9.04 14.57 6.37
C ASN A 26 -8.64 13.45 7.35
N GLY A 27 -8.40 12.23 6.85
CA GLY A 27 -7.91 11.11 7.64
C GLY A 27 -6.55 11.38 8.29
N PHE A 28 -5.68 12.16 7.64
CA PHE A 28 -4.38 12.55 8.17
C PHE A 28 -4.50 13.68 9.19
N THR A 29 -5.23 14.74 8.88
CA THR A 29 -5.34 15.93 9.76
C THR A 29 -6.11 15.65 11.04
N MET A 30 -7.01 14.67 11.06
CA MET A 30 -7.73 14.26 12.27
C MET A 30 -6.90 13.45 13.26
N GLN A 31 -5.67 13.01 12.90
CA GLN A 31 -4.86 12.17 13.78
C GLN A 31 -4.46 12.91 15.07
N GLN A 32 -4.73 12.29 16.19
CA GLN A 32 -4.38 12.77 17.54
C GLN A 32 -3.15 11.98 17.99
N THR A 33 -2.01 12.68 18.08
CA THR A 33 -0.72 12.08 18.44
C THR A 33 -0.02 12.89 19.54
N SER A 34 0.77 12.20 20.36
CA SER A 34 1.66 12.82 21.35
C SER A 34 2.99 13.30 20.74
N PHE A 35 3.18 13.13 19.44
CA PHE A 35 4.41 13.45 18.69
C PHE A 35 4.09 14.14 17.36
N PRO A 36 5.02 14.94 16.81
CA PRO A 36 4.89 15.50 15.47
C PRO A 36 5.02 14.41 14.39
N PHE A 37 4.21 14.54 13.34
CA PHE A 37 4.28 13.71 12.13
C PHE A 37 4.17 14.57 10.88
N VAL A 38 4.71 14.07 9.77
CA VAL A 38 4.68 14.74 8.48
C VAL A 38 4.01 13.83 7.43
N CYS A 39 3.01 14.36 6.73
CA CYS A 39 2.41 13.69 5.58
C CYS A 39 3.12 14.16 4.31
N THR A 40 3.84 13.25 3.66
CA THR A 40 4.49 13.47 2.37
C THR A 40 3.53 13.04 1.27
N ILE A 41 2.83 14.01 0.67
CA ILE A 41 1.86 13.80 -0.40
C ILE A 41 2.55 14.06 -1.73
N VAL A 42 2.57 13.08 -2.61
CA VAL A 42 3.18 13.19 -3.94
C VAL A 42 2.09 13.03 -5.00
N ASP A 43 1.71 14.14 -5.59
CA ASP A 43 0.89 14.15 -6.80
C ASP A 43 1.77 13.91 -8.03
N ASP A 44 1.52 12.82 -8.75
CA ASP A 44 2.35 12.36 -9.88
C ASP A 44 1.93 13.02 -11.21
N ALA A 45 1.81 14.35 -11.22
CA ALA A 45 1.36 15.18 -12.34
C ALA A 45 -0.06 14.84 -12.80
N SER A 46 -1.01 14.88 -11.87
CA SER A 46 -2.43 14.65 -12.15
C SER A 46 -3.02 15.64 -13.14
N THR A 47 -3.96 15.17 -13.95
CA THR A 47 -4.62 15.96 -15.02
C THR A 47 -6.12 16.13 -14.81
N ASP A 48 -6.67 15.62 -13.72
CA ASP A 48 -8.10 15.65 -13.37
C ASP A 48 -8.49 16.82 -12.44
N GLY A 49 -7.54 17.72 -12.16
CA GLY A 49 -7.73 18.85 -11.24
C GLY A 49 -7.32 18.52 -9.78
N GLU A 50 -6.74 17.38 -9.52
CA GLU A 50 -6.34 16.96 -8.18
C GLU A 50 -5.37 17.94 -7.52
N GLN A 51 -4.40 18.49 -8.26
CA GLN A 51 -3.47 19.48 -7.73
C GLN A 51 -4.19 20.73 -7.18
N ASP A 52 -5.25 21.19 -7.83
CA ASP A 52 -6.01 22.34 -7.35
C ASP A 52 -6.82 22.00 -6.10
N VAL A 53 -7.37 20.79 -6.03
CA VAL A 53 -8.04 20.27 -4.82
C VAL A 53 -7.09 20.24 -3.64
N ILE A 54 -5.88 19.73 -3.82
CA ILE A 54 -4.86 19.66 -2.77
C ILE A 54 -4.40 21.07 -2.35
N ARG A 55 -4.11 21.98 -3.32
CA ARG A 55 -3.70 23.36 -3.04
C ARG A 55 -4.76 24.07 -2.19
N LYS A 56 -6.00 24.03 -2.64
CA LYS A 56 -7.10 24.65 -1.90
C LYS A 56 -7.25 24.09 -0.50
N TYR A 57 -7.16 22.76 -0.32
CA TYR A 57 -7.23 22.14 1.00
C TYR A 57 -6.11 22.63 1.91
N VAL A 58 -4.88 22.72 1.40
CA VAL A 58 -3.73 23.18 2.16
C VAL A 58 -3.85 24.67 2.53
N GLU A 59 -4.26 25.51 1.63
CA GLU A 59 -4.51 26.95 1.89
C GLU A 59 -5.58 27.14 2.97
N ASP A 60 -6.67 26.39 2.90
CA ASP A 60 -7.79 26.51 3.84
C ASP A 60 -7.44 26.01 5.25
N ASN A 61 -6.61 24.97 5.38
CA ASN A 61 -6.41 24.25 6.65
C ASN A 61 -5.03 24.44 7.29
N PHE A 62 -4.02 24.96 6.57
CA PHE A 62 -2.65 25.08 7.06
C PHE A 62 -2.26 26.54 7.27
N ASP A 63 -1.27 26.73 8.14
CA ASP A 63 -0.85 28.05 8.60
C ASP A 63 0.20 28.66 7.67
N PHE A 64 -0.16 29.71 6.95
CA PHE A 64 0.71 30.51 6.07
C PHE A 64 0.85 31.97 6.59
N SER A 65 0.55 32.21 7.86
CA SER A 65 0.74 33.52 8.46
C SER A 65 2.23 33.92 8.48
N GLU A 66 2.49 35.21 8.61
CA GLU A 66 3.84 35.74 8.76
C GLU A 66 4.52 35.14 9.99
N GLY A 67 5.75 34.59 9.82
CA GLY A 67 6.48 33.91 10.87
C GLY A 67 6.11 32.43 11.06
N SER A 68 5.15 31.89 10.30
CA SER A 68 4.90 30.45 10.26
C SER A 68 6.11 29.66 9.72
N VAL A 69 6.11 28.34 9.97
CA VAL A 69 7.16 27.44 9.41
C VAL A 69 6.92 27.06 7.95
N SER A 70 5.86 27.60 7.34
CA SER A 70 5.41 27.22 6.00
C SER A 70 6.26 27.85 4.92
N TYR A 71 6.43 27.12 3.82
CA TYR A 71 7.14 27.63 2.66
C TYR A 71 6.64 26.98 1.35
N HIS A 72 6.94 27.68 0.25
CA HIS A 72 6.86 27.14 -1.11
C HIS A 72 8.27 27.09 -1.69
N LYS A 73 8.58 25.99 -2.39
CA LYS A 73 9.89 25.75 -3.01
C LYS A 73 9.69 25.22 -4.41
N GLU A 74 10.41 25.80 -5.36
CA GLU A 74 10.50 25.30 -6.72
C GLU A 74 11.74 24.44 -6.87
N THR A 75 11.58 23.29 -7.55
CA THR A 75 12.68 22.39 -7.95
C THR A 75 12.56 22.03 -9.42
N ASP A 76 13.56 21.33 -9.96
CA ASP A 76 13.52 20.87 -11.35
C ASP A 76 12.37 19.88 -11.60
N TYR A 77 11.96 19.11 -10.58
CA TYR A 77 10.99 18.01 -10.69
C TYR A 77 9.60 18.33 -10.09
N ALA A 78 9.49 19.30 -9.18
CA ALA A 78 8.23 19.57 -8.47
C ALA A 78 8.12 21.02 -7.98
N HIS A 79 6.87 21.46 -7.81
CA HIS A 79 6.54 22.51 -6.85
C HIS A 79 6.32 21.85 -5.48
N ILE A 80 6.90 22.38 -4.42
CA ILE A 80 6.79 21.82 -3.06
C ILE A 80 6.14 22.85 -2.16
N THR A 81 5.15 22.40 -1.40
CA THR A 81 4.52 23.19 -0.33
C THR A 81 4.70 22.45 0.99
N TYR A 82 5.29 23.13 1.98
CA TYR A 82 5.39 22.61 3.33
C TYR A 82 4.64 23.54 4.29
N ALA A 83 3.83 22.98 5.19
CA ALA A 83 3.06 23.75 6.14
C ALA A 83 2.64 22.94 7.37
N GLN A 84 2.45 23.64 8.52
CA GLN A 84 1.85 23.09 9.73
C GLN A 84 0.33 23.32 9.72
N HIS A 85 -0.44 22.33 10.15
CA HIS A 85 -1.90 22.45 10.23
C HIS A 85 -2.32 23.51 11.28
N LYS A 86 -3.37 24.31 10.97
CA LYS A 86 -3.80 25.44 11.80
C LYS A 86 -4.19 25.02 13.23
N THR A 87 -4.86 23.90 13.41
CA THR A 87 -5.38 23.44 14.70
C THR A 87 -4.63 22.21 15.26
N ASN A 88 -4.29 21.23 14.43
CA ASN A 88 -3.50 20.07 14.84
C ASN A 88 -2.00 20.39 14.73
N LYS A 89 -1.42 20.88 15.82
CA LYS A 89 -0.02 21.35 15.84
C LYS A 89 1.02 20.24 15.70
N ASN A 90 0.62 18.97 15.77
CA ASN A 90 1.50 17.83 15.49
C ASN A 90 1.45 17.41 14.02
N CYS A 91 0.51 17.92 13.21
CA CYS A 91 0.33 17.56 11.82
C CYS A 91 1.01 18.56 10.87
N TYR A 92 1.89 18.04 10.01
CA TYR A 92 2.58 18.79 8.96
C TYR A 92 2.36 18.12 7.62
N PHE A 93 2.20 18.93 6.57
CA PHE A 93 2.17 18.44 5.20
C PHE A 93 3.42 18.90 4.44
N ALA A 94 4.00 17.99 3.66
CA ALA A 94 4.98 18.25 2.63
C ALA A 94 4.40 17.74 1.31
N VAL A 95 3.85 18.64 0.50
CA VAL A 95 3.18 18.30 -0.75
C VAL A 95 4.11 18.54 -1.91
N LEU A 96 4.34 17.51 -2.72
CA LEU A 96 5.14 17.55 -3.93
C LEU A 96 4.22 17.43 -5.15
N TYR A 97 4.04 18.52 -5.88
CA TYR A 97 3.32 18.55 -7.15
C TYR A 97 4.34 18.30 -8.26
N LEU A 98 4.44 17.05 -8.74
CA LEU A 98 5.40 16.71 -9.79
C LEU A 98 5.03 17.39 -11.11
N LYS A 99 6.05 17.80 -11.88
CA LYS A 99 5.89 18.47 -13.17
C LYS A 99 5.59 17.50 -14.31
N GLU A 100 5.92 16.23 -14.12
CA GLU A 100 5.68 15.15 -15.08
C GLU A 100 5.33 13.85 -14.37
N ASN A 101 4.61 12.94 -15.05
CA ASN A 101 4.23 11.66 -14.49
C ASN A 101 5.43 10.71 -14.43
N HIS A 102 5.96 10.49 -13.23
CA HIS A 102 7.12 9.65 -12.98
C HIS A 102 6.79 8.15 -13.05
N TYR A 103 5.56 7.77 -12.67
CA TYR A 103 5.16 6.35 -12.74
C TYR A 103 5.20 5.83 -14.18
N SER A 104 4.66 6.59 -15.13
CA SER A 104 4.66 6.20 -16.54
C SER A 104 6.06 6.12 -17.14
N GLN A 105 6.99 6.93 -16.62
CA GLN A 105 8.39 6.97 -17.03
C GLN A 105 9.29 6.03 -16.22
N ARG A 106 8.74 5.30 -15.25
CA ARG A 106 9.48 4.43 -14.32
C ARG A 106 10.57 5.16 -13.54
N LYS A 107 10.37 6.45 -13.26
CA LYS A 107 11.28 7.25 -12.44
C LYS A 107 11.01 7.01 -10.95
N PRO A 108 12.05 6.81 -10.11
CA PRO A 108 11.89 6.64 -8.69
C PRO A 108 11.46 7.94 -8.01
N LYS A 109 10.48 7.89 -7.10
CA LYS A 109 9.95 9.04 -6.36
C LYS A 109 10.41 9.11 -4.90
N MET A 110 10.75 7.97 -4.30
CA MET A 110 11.07 7.92 -2.86
C MET A 110 12.26 8.77 -2.43
N GLY A 111 13.21 9.04 -3.35
CA GLY A 111 14.35 9.92 -3.07
C GLY A 111 13.95 11.37 -2.80
N TYR A 112 12.83 11.83 -3.34
CA TYR A 112 12.33 13.19 -3.11
C TYR A 112 11.77 13.41 -1.70
N LEU A 113 11.48 12.34 -0.98
CA LEU A 113 10.91 12.37 0.36
C LEU A 113 11.98 12.34 1.47
N SER A 114 13.25 12.12 1.12
CA SER A 114 14.34 11.93 2.09
C SER A 114 14.48 13.10 3.06
N GLU A 115 14.21 14.34 2.63
CA GLU A 115 14.26 15.54 3.46
C GLU A 115 13.41 15.42 4.75
N TRP A 116 12.27 14.75 4.68
CA TRP A 116 11.37 14.55 5.84
C TRP A 116 11.41 13.12 6.35
N ARG A 117 11.49 12.15 5.46
CA ARG A 117 11.41 10.73 5.75
C ARG A 117 12.57 10.22 6.60
N ASP A 118 13.79 10.68 6.29
CA ASP A 118 15.02 10.19 6.95
C ASP A 118 15.15 10.68 8.41
N MET A 119 14.34 11.65 8.83
CA MET A 119 14.22 12.10 10.22
C MET A 119 13.28 11.23 11.06
N CYS A 120 12.45 10.39 10.42
CA CYS A 120 11.39 9.64 11.08
C CYS A 120 11.87 8.26 11.53
N GLU A 121 11.22 7.73 12.57
CA GLU A 121 11.43 6.35 13.03
C GLU A 121 10.52 5.36 12.29
N TYR A 122 9.32 5.83 11.92
CA TYR A 122 8.27 5.00 11.31
C TYR A 122 7.73 5.63 10.03
N GLU A 123 7.27 4.76 9.14
CA GLU A 123 6.51 5.16 7.96
C GLU A 123 5.15 4.47 7.96
N ALA A 124 4.08 5.25 7.82
CA ALA A 124 2.74 4.80 7.56
C ALA A 124 2.39 5.05 6.09
N ILE A 125 1.62 4.18 5.47
CA ILE A 125 1.22 4.31 4.07
C ILE A 125 -0.29 4.53 3.96
N CYS A 126 -0.69 5.45 3.07
CA CYS A 126 -2.07 5.59 2.62
C CYS A 126 -2.08 6.27 1.26
N GLU A 127 -2.56 5.58 0.25
CA GLU A 127 -2.76 6.12 -1.10
C GLU A 127 -3.90 7.14 -1.12
N GLY A 128 -3.93 8.03 -2.12
CA GLY A 128 -4.89 9.16 -2.18
C GLY A 128 -6.34 8.75 -2.40
N ASP A 129 -6.61 7.50 -2.81
CA ASP A 129 -7.97 6.95 -2.97
C ASP A 129 -8.50 6.24 -1.72
N ASP A 130 -7.66 6.01 -0.70
CA ASP A 130 -8.03 5.41 0.57
C ASP A 130 -8.09 6.44 1.71
N TYR A 131 -8.68 6.11 2.84
CA TYR A 131 -8.73 7.05 3.97
C TYR A 131 -8.82 6.38 5.34
N TRP A 132 -8.27 7.05 6.34
CA TRP A 132 -8.31 6.63 7.74
C TRP A 132 -9.56 7.17 8.44
N ILE A 133 -10.10 6.37 9.37
CA ILE A 133 -11.36 6.68 10.08
C ILE A 133 -11.22 6.67 11.61
N VAL A 134 -10.02 6.35 12.11
CA VAL A 134 -9.74 6.28 13.55
C VAL A 134 -8.72 7.37 13.91
N PRO A 135 -9.06 8.31 14.80
CA PRO A 135 -8.23 9.49 15.07
C PRO A 135 -6.93 9.17 15.83
N ASP A 136 -6.83 8.08 16.52
CA ASP A 136 -5.65 7.64 17.26
C ASP A 136 -4.89 6.47 16.60
N LYS A 137 -5.09 6.27 15.27
CA LYS A 137 -4.43 5.20 14.52
C LYS A 137 -2.91 5.29 14.61
N LEU A 138 -2.33 6.46 14.33
CA LEU A 138 -0.87 6.65 14.39
C LEU A 138 -0.33 6.45 15.81
N GLU A 139 -1.01 6.99 16.83
CA GLU A 139 -0.62 6.81 18.24
C GLU A 139 -0.60 5.34 18.62
N LYS A 140 -1.71 4.60 18.38
CA LYS A 140 -1.81 3.16 18.67
C LYS A 140 -0.70 2.35 18.02
N GLN A 141 -0.40 2.63 16.75
CA GLN A 141 0.62 1.91 15.99
C GLN A 141 2.03 2.21 16.51
N VAL A 142 2.33 3.46 16.83
CA VAL A 142 3.63 3.86 17.42
C VAL A 142 3.82 3.26 18.79
N VAL A 143 2.82 3.36 19.68
CA VAL A 143 2.86 2.75 21.03
C VAL A 143 3.14 1.25 20.90
N PHE A 144 2.34 0.53 20.10
CA PHE A 144 2.55 -0.90 19.90
C PHE A 144 3.97 -1.23 19.44
N LEU A 145 4.44 -0.57 18.38
CA LEU A 145 5.78 -0.83 17.85
C LEU A 145 6.86 -0.45 18.87
N SER A 146 6.70 0.63 19.65
CA SER A 146 7.68 1.05 20.65
C SER A 146 7.82 0.03 21.78
N GLU A 147 6.72 -0.57 22.22
CA GLU A 147 6.68 -1.56 23.30
C GLU A 147 7.06 -2.98 22.83
N ASN A 148 7.00 -3.26 21.53
CA ASN A 148 7.24 -4.60 20.96
C ASN A 148 8.38 -4.57 19.93
N PRO A 149 9.65 -4.60 20.35
CA PRO A 149 10.80 -4.40 19.46
C PRO A 149 11.02 -5.51 18.43
N ASP A 150 10.47 -6.70 18.63
CA ASP A 150 10.48 -7.84 17.70
C ASP A 150 9.47 -7.70 16.55
N TYR A 151 8.55 -6.73 16.64
CA TYR A 151 7.64 -6.37 15.54
C TYR A 151 8.25 -5.25 14.70
N GLY A 152 8.48 -5.54 13.41
CA GLY A 152 8.99 -4.57 12.43
C GLY A 152 7.91 -3.73 11.80
N MET A 153 6.69 -4.24 11.81
CA MET A 153 5.54 -3.58 11.21
C MET A 153 4.23 -3.96 11.93
N CYS A 154 3.23 -3.12 11.73
CA CYS A 154 1.86 -3.41 12.14
C CYS A 154 0.87 -2.87 11.12
N GLY A 155 -0.31 -3.45 11.08
CA GLY A 155 -1.44 -3.03 10.27
C GLY A 155 -2.73 -3.12 11.07
N SER A 156 -3.85 -2.84 10.43
CA SER A 156 -5.17 -2.98 11.03
C SER A 156 -6.11 -3.72 10.10
N ARG A 157 -7.32 -4.03 10.56
CA ARG A 157 -8.40 -4.37 9.64
C ARG A 157 -8.83 -3.14 8.85
N ALA A 158 -9.52 -3.38 7.74
CA ALA A 158 -10.08 -2.34 6.89
C ALA A 158 -11.57 -2.61 6.63
N TYR A 159 -12.29 -1.56 6.27
CA TYR A 159 -13.52 -1.67 5.52
C TYR A 159 -13.22 -1.55 4.04
N ASN A 160 -13.90 -2.35 3.22
CA ASN A 160 -13.88 -2.24 1.76
C ASN A 160 -15.10 -1.43 1.32
N LEU A 161 -14.86 -0.31 0.66
CA LEU A 161 -15.88 0.51 0.00
C LEU A 161 -15.85 0.22 -1.50
N THR A 162 -16.88 -0.48 -2.00
CA THR A 162 -17.03 -0.68 -3.45
C THR A 162 -17.63 0.57 -4.07
N GLU A 163 -16.85 1.30 -4.86
CA GLU A 163 -17.25 2.59 -5.44
C GLU A 163 -18.54 2.49 -6.26
N LEU A 164 -18.66 1.52 -7.15
CA LEU A 164 -19.82 1.34 -8.01
C LEU A 164 -21.15 1.18 -7.25
N THR A 165 -21.12 0.55 -6.10
CA THR A 165 -22.34 0.22 -5.33
C THR A 165 -22.46 1.01 -4.04
N GLN A 166 -21.46 1.80 -3.67
CA GLN A 166 -21.35 2.51 -2.38
C GLN A 166 -21.54 1.61 -1.16
N LYS A 167 -21.25 0.30 -1.31
CA LYS A 167 -21.38 -0.67 -0.23
C LYS A 167 -20.08 -0.76 0.56
N ILE A 168 -20.20 -0.56 1.87
CA ILE A 168 -19.12 -0.75 2.82
C ILE A 168 -19.27 -2.13 3.48
N ARG A 169 -18.18 -2.89 3.52
CA ARG A 169 -18.11 -4.19 4.19
C ARG A 169 -16.77 -4.33 4.90
N ARG A 170 -16.78 -4.91 6.10
CA ARG A 170 -15.52 -5.28 6.76
C ARG A 170 -14.75 -6.26 5.88
N ALA A 171 -13.49 -5.95 5.61
CA ALA A 171 -12.63 -6.81 4.80
C ALA A 171 -12.52 -8.21 5.43
N LYS A 172 -12.65 -9.24 4.60
CA LYS A 172 -12.43 -10.62 4.99
C LYS A 172 -10.96 -10.94 4.76
N GLY A 173 -10.21 -11.24 5.81
CA GLY A 173 -8.81 -11.62 5.70
C GLY A 173 -8.47 -12.70 6.72
N SER A 174 -7.47 -13.52 6.41
CA SER A 174 -6.83 -14.39 7.39
C SER A 174 -5.71 -13.59 8.04
N TYR A 175 -5.97 -13.06 9.22
CA TYR A 175 -5.03 -12.25 10.00
C TYR A 175 -4.19 -13.10 10.97
N ARG A 176 -4.09 -14.42 10.72
CA ARG A 176 -3.37 -15.36 11.57
C ARG A 176 -1.97 -15.59 11.04
N ASN A 177 -0.98 -15.52 11.93
CA ASN A 177 0.41 -15.89 11.69
C ASN A 177 1.04 -15.18 10.51
N ASN A 178 1.21 -13.88 10.62
CA ASN A 178 1.90 -13.07 9.62
C ASN A 178 3.39 -12.99 9.97
N ASP A 179 4.08 -14.10 9.89
CA ASP A 179 5.53 -14.19 9.86
C ASP A 179 6.04 -14.22 8.41
N PHE A 180 7.36 -14.20 8.26
CA PHE A 180 8.00 -14.21 6.94
C PHE A 180 7.49 -15.37 6.06
N ASN A 181 7.49 -16.61 6.57
CA ASN A 181 7.14 -17.79 5.78
C ASN A 181 5.66 -17.84 5.40
N SER A 182 4.78 -17.45 6.32
CA SER A 182 3.34 -17.38 6.01
C SER A 182 3.03 -16.34 4.93
N VAL A 183 3.71 -15.19 4.95
CA VAL A 183 3.58 -14.13 3.95
C VAL A 183 4.24 -14.52 2.64
N LEU A 184 5.43 -15.14 2.69
CA LEU A 184 6.16 -15.65 1.52
C LEU A 184 5.32 -16.66 0.74
N ILE A 185 4.79 -17.66 1.42
CA ILE A 185 3.97 -18.72 0.81
C ILE A 185 2.57 -18.21 0.41
N GLY A 186 2.00 -17.31 1.22
CA GLY A 186 0.65 -16.77 1.02
C GLY A 186 0.53 -15.69 -0.06
N GLY A 187 1.63 -15.01 -0.41
CA GLY A 187 1.66 -13.95 -1.41
C GLY A 187 1.12 -12.60 -0.93
N GLY A 188 1.12 -12.34 0.38
CA GLY A 188 0.72 -11.05 0.95
C GLY A 188 0.51 -11.07 2.47
N ILE A 189 0.41 -9.90 3.08
CA ILE A 189 0.27 -9.70 4.53
C ILE A 189 -1.17 -9.83 5.06
N GLY A 190 -2.13 -10.11 4.20
CA GLY A 190 -3.53 -10.33 4.58
C GLY A 190 -4.32 -9.07 4.96
N THR A 191 -3.75 -7.87 4.83
CA THR A 191 -4.45 -6.59 5.01
C THR A 191 -4.10 -5.59 3.90
N ALA A 192 -4.85 -4.48 3.80
CA ALA A 192 -4.59 -3.44 2.81
C ALA A 192 -3.35 -2.61 3.17
N THR A 193 -2.59 -2.18 2.16
CA THR A 193 -1.38 -1.35 2.27
C THR A 193 -1.64 -0.08 3.09
N CYS A 194 -2.76 0.59 2.86
CA CYS A 194 -3.15 1.82 3.57
C CYS A 194 -3.36 1.66 5.09
N THR A 195 -3.34 0.42 5.63
CA THR A 195 -3.41 0.16 7.08
C THR A 195 -2.05 0.16 7.75
N VAL A 196 -0.96 -0.01 6.99
CA VAL A 196 0.36 -0.41 7.48
C VAL A 196 1.17 0.75 8.02
N MET A 197 1.91 0.49 9.11
CA MET A 197 3.04 1.26 9.61
C MET A 197 4.23 0.32 9.84
N TYR A 198 5.44 0.78 9.53
CA TYR A 198 6.66 0.00 9.73
C TYR A 198 7.86 0.84 10.18
N ARG A 199 8.89 0.17 10.71
CA ARG A 199 10.14 0.79 11.15
C ARG A 199 11.05 1.10 9.97
N LEU A 200 11.38 2.35 9.75
CA LEU A 200 12.28 2.79 8.67
C LEU A 200 13.68 2.18 8.77
N LYS A 201 14.21 1.96 9.98
CA LYS A 201 15.53 1.37 10.17
C LYS A 201 15.71 -0.02 9.53
N LEU A 202 14.61 -0.77 9.33
CA LEU A 202 14.63 -2.09 8.71
C LEU A 202 14.82 -2.05 7.19
N LEU A 203 14.72 -0.88 6.58
CA LEU A 203 14.93 -0.70 5.13
C LEU A 203 16.40 -0.59 4.73
N LYS A 204 17.31 -0.59 5.70
CA LYS A 204 18.75 -0.55 5.39
C LYS A 204 19.14 -1.71 4.46
N GLY A 205 19.71 -1.37 3.30
CA GLY A 205 20.10 -2.35 2.28
C GLY A 205 18.96 -2.85 1.38
N TYR A 206 17.72 -2.41 1.56
CA TYR A 206 16.59 -2.86 0.74
C TYR A 206 16.80 -2.62 -0.76
N ARG A 207 17.27 -1.42 -1.12
CA ARG A 207 17.51 -1.06 -2.52
C ARG A 207 18.58 -1.94 -3.17
N ASP A 208 19.65 -2.23 -2.43
CA ASP A 208 20.75 -3.07 -2.93
C ASP A 208 20.27 -4.52 -3.06
N PHE A 209 19.45 -5.00 -2.10
CA PHE A 209 18.89 -6.34 -2.13
C PHE A 209 17.95 -6.54 -3.31
N VAL A 210 17.00 -5.64 -3.56
CA VAL A 210 16.08 -5.78 -4.70
C VAL A 210 16.75 -5.47 -6.04
N GLY A 211 17.82 -4.70 -6.05
CA GLY A 211 18.64 -4.42 -7.23
C GLY A 211 17.82 -3.92 -8.43
N SER A 212 18.03 -4.55 -9.60
CA SER A 212 17.37 -4.21 -10.85
C SER A 212 16.07 -4.97 -11.12
N GLN A 213 15.48 -5.63 -10.11
CA GLN A 213 14.25 -6.39 -10.27
C GLN A 213 13.10 -5.50 -10.74
N LYS A 214 12.31 -6.02 -11.70
CA LYS A 214 11.19 -5.29 -12.33
C LYS A 214 9.86 -5.99 -12.03
N TRP A 215 9.49 -6.00 -10.77
CA TRP A 215 8.19 -6.54 -10.35
C TRP A 215 7.05 -5.54 -10.62
N LEU A 216 5.83 -6.06 -10.78
CA LEU A 216 4.64 -5.25 -11.05
C LEU A 216 4.02 -4.62 -9.78
N MET A 217 4.55 -4.94 -8.60
CA MET A 217 4.14 -4.36 -7.31
C MET A 217 5.38 -3.97 -6.49
N GLY A 218 5.24 -2.94 -5.69
CA GLY A 218 6.33 -2.44 -4.83
C GLY A 218 6.16 -2.84 -3.35
N ASP A 219 4.94 -3.09 -2.94
CA ASP A 219 4.55 -3.37 -1.55
C ASP A 219 4.94 -4.79 -1.11
N PHE A 220 4.64 -5.82 -1.89
CA PHE A 220 4.89 -7.20 -1.49
C PHE A 220 6.40 -7.53 -1.25
N PRO A 221 7.35 -7.15 -2.13
CA PRO A 221 8.77 -7.32 -1.82
C PRO A 221 9.23 -6.50 -0.61
N LEU A 222 8.63 -5.32 -0.38
CA LEU A 222 8.89 -4.52 0.82
C LEU A 222 8.46 -5.27 2.09
N TRP A 223 7.25 -5.85 2.10
CA TRP A 223 6.76 -6.62 3.23
C TRP A 223 7.65 -7.80 3.57
N LEU A 224 8.05 -8.58 2.57
CA LEU A 224 8.96 -9.70 2.78
C LEU A 224 10.31 -9.26 3.33
N TYR A 225 10.86 -8.16 2.82
CA TYR A 225 12.13 -7.64 3.31
C TYR A 225 12.06 -7.19 4.77
N LEU A 226 10.98 -6.54 5.18
CA LEU A 226 10.75 -6.13 6.56
C LEU A 226 10.57 -7.34 7.49
N LEU A 227 9.85 -8.36 7.02
CA LEU A 227 9.50 -9.53 7.84
C LEU A 227 10.60 -10.58 7.94
N ARG A 228 11.67 -10.51 7.14
CA ARG A 228 12.78 -11.48 7.23
C ARG A 228 13.41 -11.57 8.62
N ASP A 229 13.46 -10.44 9.33
CA ASP A 229 14.07 -10.30 10.66
C ASP A 229 13.07 -9.80 11.72
N SER A 230 11.77 -9.79 11.43
CA SER A 230 10.76 -9.24 12.33
C SER A 230 9.39 -9.91 12.15
N LYS A 231 8.40 -9.43 12.89
CA LYS A 231 7.00 -9.87 12.85
C LYS A 231 6.07 -8.74 12.44
N ILE A 232 4.86 -9.10 11.98
CA ILE A 232 3.76 -8.14 11.80
C ILE A 232 2.65 -8.40 12.83
N HIS A 233 2.09 -7.33 13.36
CA HIS A 233 0.86 -7.34 14.15
C HIS A 233 -0.31 -6.75 13.35
N ILE A 234 -1.47 -7.36 13.40
CA ILE A 234 -2.70 -6.83 12.80
C ILE A 234 -3.73 -6.55 13.90
N PHE A 235 -4.00 -5.26 14.11
CA PHE A 235 -5.06 -4.84 15.03
C PHE A 235 -6.43 -5.32 14.54
N ASP A 236 -7.24 -5.83 15.46
CA ASP A 236 -8.61 -6.27 15.16
C ASP A 236 -9.56 -5.12 14.83
N GLU A 237 -9.22 -3.89 15.25
CA GLU A 237 -9.95 -2.68 14.91
C GLU A 237 -9.81 -2.36 13.41
N ALA A 238 -10.93 -2.01 12.76
CA ALA A 238 -10.90 -1.50 11.40
C ALA A 238 -10.64 0.01 11.43
N MET A 239 -9.42 0.41 11.06
CA MET A 239 -8.98 1.79 11.18
C MET A 239 -9.00 2.57 9.86
N VAL A 240 -9.33 1.88 8.75
CA VAL A 240 -9.15 2.38 7.39
C VAL A 240 -10.32 1.95 6.52
N VAL A 241 -10.66 2.76 5.54
CA VAL A 241 -11.52 2.39 4.42
C VAL A 241 -10.66 2.27 3.16
N TYR A 242 -10.61 1.06 2.60
CA TYR A 242 -9.99 0.74 1.32
C TYR A 242 -11.04 0.84 0.22
N ARG A 243 -10.78 1.68 -0.81
CA ARG A 243 -11.67 1.82 -1.96
C ARG A 243 -11.37 0.79 -3.02
N ILE A 244 -12.44 0.08 -3.43
CA ILE A 244 -12.40 -0.81 -4.58
C ILE A 244 -12.93 -0.04 -5.78
N LEU A 245 -12.00 0.51 -6.56
CA LEU A 245 -12.29 1.28 -7.77
C LEU A 245 -12.46 0.33 -8.97
N GLN A 246 -13.18 0.78 -10.01
CA GLN A 246 -13.30 0.02 -11.26
C GLN A 246 -11.98 -0.09 -12.02
N GLU A 247 -11.12 0.90 -11.85
CA GLU A 247 -9.79 0.99 -12.45
C GLU A 247 -8.74 1.15 -11.35
N SER A 248 -8.34 0.05 -10.74
CA SER A 248 -7.24 0.02 -9.80
C SER A 248 -6.12 -0.88 -10.29
N ALA A 249 -4.93 -0.69 -9.75
CA ALA A 249 -3.75 -1.50 -10.08
C ALA A 249 -3.93 -3.01 -9.76
N SER A 250 -4.92 -3.36 -8.91
CA SER A 250 -5.22 -4.74 -8.50
C SER A 250 -6.46 -5.36 -9.17
N HIS A 251 -7.22 -4.58 -9.96
CA HIS A 251 -8.44 -5.07 -10.65
C HIS A 251 -8.21 -5.10 -12.16
N PHE A 252 -7.84 -6.26 -12.66
CA PHE A 252 -7.50 -6.44 -14.07
C PHE A 252 -8.73 -6.81 -14.90
N LYS A 253 -8.97 -6.06 -16.01
CA LYS A 253 -10.01 -6.36 -17.00
C LYS A 253 -9.61 -7.50 -17.95
N SER A 254 -8.31 -7.79 -18.14
CA SER A 254 -7.81 -8.84 -19.02
C SER A 254 -7.11 -9.96 -18.25
N TYR A 255 -7.29 -11.18 -18.74
CA TYR A 255 -6.62 -12.37 -18.22
C TYR A 255 -5.09 -12.24 -18.28
N GLU A 256 -4.58 -11.74 -19.38
CA GLU A 256 -3.14 -11.59 -19.61
C GLU A 256 -2.49 -10.67 -18.58
N LYS A 257 -3.13 -9.53 -18.25
CA LYS A 257 -2.65 -8.60 -17.21
C LYS A 257 -2.72 -9.24 -15.82
N ALA A 258 -3.83 -9.90 -15.50
CA ALA A 258 -4.00 -10.60 -14.23
C ALA A 258 -2.99 -11.74 -14.05
N LYS A 259 -2.74 -12.50 -15.13
CA LYS A 259 -1.72 -13.55 -15.15
C LYS A 259 -0.33 -12.98 -14.95
N ALA A 260 0.03 -11.93 -15.68
CA ALA A 260 1.34 -11.28 -15.54
C ALA A 260 1.58 -10.76 -14.10
N PHE A 261 0.53 -10.24 -13.45
CA PHE A 261 0.62 -9.84 -12.05
C PHE A 261 0.88 -11.04 -11.12
N GLN A 262 0.14 -12.15 -11.28
CA GLN A 262 0.40 -13.37 -10.49
C GLN A 262 1.79 -13.96 -10.76
N ASP A 263 2.23 -13.96 -12.02
CA ASP A 263 3.60 -14.39 -12.36
C ASP A 263 4.65 -13.50 -11.71
N SER A 264 4.38 -12.19 -11.58
CA SER A 264 5.25 -11.25 -10.86
C SER A 264 5.26 -11.53 -9.35
N VAL A 265 4.10 -11.82 -8.73
CA VAL A 265 4.04 -12.27 -7.31
C VAL A 265 4.88 -13.51 -7.09
N ARG A 266 4.73 -14.53 -7.95
CA ARG A 266 5.55 -15.75 -7.90
C ARG A 266 7.05 -15.45 -8.04
N SER A 267 7.42 -14.54 -8.94
CA SER A 267 8.82 -14.13 -9.12
C SER A 267 9.40 -13.52 -7.85
N VAL A 268 8.64 -12.66 -7.15
CA VAL A 268 9.03 -12.13 -5.83
C VAL A 268 9.21 -13.27 -4.82
N GLN A 269 8.21 -14.17 -4.73
CA GLN A 269 8.27 -15.30 -3.79
C GLN A 269 9.51 -16.16 -3.99
N LEU A 270 9.82 -16.53 -5.24
CA LEU A 270 10.98 -17.36 -5.55
C LEU A 270 12.30 -16.62 -5.26
N TYR A 271 12.37 -15.32 -5.58
CA TYR A 271 13.56 -14.51 -5.28
C TYR A 271 13.87 -14.49 -3.79
N PHE A 272 12.87 -14.27 -2.94
CA PHE A 272 13.02 -14.28 -1.49
C PHE A 272 13.23 -15.69 -0.94
N ALA A 273 12.58 -16.71 -1.51
CA ALA A 273 12.78 -18.09 -1.11
C ALA A 273 14.24 -18.54 -1.33
N HIS A 274 14.81 -18.27 -2.50
CA HIS A 274 16.22 -18.55 -2.78
C HIS A 274 17.19 -17.78 -1.86
N ALA A 275 16.81 -16.60 -1.38
CA ALA A 275 17.66 -15.82 -0.50
C ALA A 275 17.58 -16.28 0.98
N TYR A 276 16.41 -16.79 1.43
CA TYR A 276 16.15 -16.98 2.87
C TYR A 276 15.56 -18.33 3.26
N ASP A 277 14.75 -18.99 2.42
CA ASP A 277 14.13 -20.28 2.75
C ASP A 277 13.73 -21.07 1.49
N GLU A 278 14.66 -21.81 0.91
CA GLU A 278 14.39 -22.65 -0.26
C GLU A 278 13.38 -23.77 0.01
N THR A 279 13.16 -24.14 1.28
CA THR A 279 12.18 -25.19 1.63
C THR A 279 10.74 -24.77 1.35
N ALA A 280 10.47 -23.47 1.22
CA ALA A 280 9.17 -22.93 0.86
C ALA A 280 8.83 -23.13 -0.63
N ILE A 281 9.82 -23.32 -1.52
CA ILE A 281 9.64 -23.35 -2.98
C ILE A 281 8.58 -24.37 -3.44
N PRO A 282 8.56 -25.63 -2.99
CA PRO A 282 7.53 -26.58 -3.44
C PRO A 282 6.10 -26.10 -3.13
N LYS A 283 5.92 -25.44 -1.97
CA LYS A 283 4.61 -24.93 -1.57
C LYS A 283 4.21 -23.67 -2.32
N ILE A 284 5.17 -22.80 -2.62
CA ILE A 284 4.97 -21.62 -3.49
C ILE A 284 4.49 -22.09 -4.87
N GLU A 285 5.13 -23.09 -5.46
CA GLU A 285 4.76 -23.62 -6.77
C GLU A 285 3.37 -24.29 -6.77
N GLU A 286 3.06 -25.10 -5.75
CA GLU A 286 1.72 -25.68 -5.59
C GLU A 286 0.65 -24.59 -5.53
N ASN A 287 0.87 -23.54 -4.70
CA ASN A 287 -0.06 -22.42 -4.55
C ASN A 287 -0.17 -21.61 -5.85
N ASN A 288 0.94 -21.41 -6.57
CA ASN A 288 0.92 -20.73 -7.87
C ASN A 288 0.07 -21.49 -8.89
N PHE A 289 0.26 -22.80 -9.05
CA PHE A 289 -0.59 -23.60 -9.96
C PHE A 289 -2.06 -23.51 -9.58
N ARG A 290 -2.39 -23.52 -8.29
CA ARG A 290 -3.76 -23.37 -7.81
C ARG A 290 -4.34 -21.98 -8.10
N ASN A 291 -3.56 -20.93 -7.88
CA ASN A 291 -3.97 -19.56 -8.17
C ASN A 291 -4.18 -19.34 -9.66
N GLN A 292 -3.28 -19.84 -10.52
CA GLN A 292 -3.42 -19.78 -11.97
C GLN A 292 -4.63 -20.58 -12.47
N PHE A 293 -4.91 -21.73 -11.85
CA PHE A 293 -6.12 -22.51 -12.14
C PHE A 293 -7.40 -21.71 -11.89
N TYR A 294 -7.53 -21.10 -10.70
CA TYR A 294 -8.71 -20.29 -10.39
C TYR A 294 -8.79 -19.01 -11.22
N LEU A 295 -7.64 -18.39 -11.51
CA LEU A 295 -7.58 -17.24 -12.40
C LEU A 295 -8.12 -17.60 -13.80
N ALA A 296 -7.63 -18.68 -14.39
CA ALA A 296 -8.10 -19.15 -15.70
C ALA A 296 -9.61 -19.42 -15.71
N LEU A 297 -10.15 -20.05 -14.64
CA LEU A 297 -11.60 -20.26 -14.49
C LEU A 297 -12.39 -18.96 -14.41
N SER A 298 -11.88 -17.95 -13.70
CA SER A 298 -12.57 -16.67 -13.51
C SER A 298 -12.72 -15.87 -14.81
N TYR A 299 -11.78 -16.07 -15.75
CA TYR A 299 -11.79 -15.48 -17.10
C TYR A 299 -12.29 -16.44 -18.19
N ALA A 300 -12.91 -17.57 -17.82
CA ALA A 300 -13.41 -18.58 -18.74
C ALA A 300 -12.35 -19.17 -19.71
N ARG A 301 -11.07 -19.20 -19.29
CA ARG A 301 -9.94 -19.81 -20.02
C ARG A 301 -9.85 -21.31 -19.73
N THR A 302 -10.79 -22.08 -20.25
CA THR A 302 -10.96 -23.50 -19.91
C THR A 302 -9.74 -24.35 -20.26
N LYS A 303 -9.07 -24.11 -21.41
CA LYS A 303 -7.89 -24.88 -21.81
C LYS A 303 -6.73 -24.67 -20.83
N GLU A 304 -6.48 -23.43 -20.45
CA GLU A 304 -5.47 -23.06 -19.48
C GLU A 304 -5.79 -23.65 -18.10
N ALA A 305 -7.06 -23.56 -17.66
CA ALA A 305 -7.50 -24.16 -16.40
C ALA A 305 -7.26 -25.68 -16.35
N ILE A 306 -7.56 -26.42 -17.44
CA ILE A 306 -7.29 -27.86 -17.54
C ILE A 306 -5.78 -28.15 -17.45
N ASN A 307 -4.94 -27.32 -18.06
CA ASN A 307 -3.50 -27.50 -17.96
C ASN A 307 -3.00 -27.32 -16.52
N TYR A 308 -3.46 -26.28 -15.81
CA TYR A 308 -3.08 -26.07 -14.41
C TYR A 308 -3.66 -27.14 -13.48
N ALA A 309 -4.85 -27.68 -13.78
CA ALA A 309 -5.48 -28.74 -12.99
C ALA A 309 -4.64 -30.03 -12.90
N LYS A 310 -3.74 -30.27 -13.86
CA LYS A 310 -2.81 -31.42 -13.85
C LYS A 310 -1.78 -31.33 -12.72
N HIS A 311 -1.53 -30.13 -12.20
CA HIS A 311 -0.53 -29.83 -11.18
C HIS A 311 -1.13 -29.55 -9.79
N VAL A 312 -2.45 -29.65 -9.66
CA VAL A 312 -3.14 -29.37 -8.37
C VAL A 312 -4.06 -30.53 -7.99
N LYS A 313 -4.13 -30.82 -6.71
CA LYS A 313 -5.12 -31.77 -6.18
C LYS A 313 -6.52 -31.11 -6.26
N ILE A 314 -7.34 -31.56 -7.21
CA ILE A 314 -8.72 -31.07 -7.38
C ILE A 314 -9.58 -31.57 -6.22
N THR A 315 -10.26 -30.63 -5.55
CA THR A 315 -11.18 -30.90 -4.46
C THR A 315 -12.64 -30.86 -4.96
N PHE A 316 -13.59 -31.36 -4.16
CA PHE A 316 -15.01 -31.26 -4.47
C PHE A 316 -15.48 -29.81 -4.67
N LYS A 317 -14.91 -28.87 -3.90
CA LYS A 317 -15.16 -27.42 -4.05
C LYS A 317 -14.70 -26.93 -5.44
N ASP A 318 -13.59 -27.43 -5.93
CA ASP A 318 -13.06 -27.06 -7.25
C ASP A 318 -14.02 -27.51 -8.38
N TYR A 319 -14.60 -28.72 -8.26
CA TYR A 319 -15.62 -29.18 -9.22
C TYR A 319 -16.84 -28.26 -9.25
N LEU A 320 -17.31 -27.78 -8.10
CA LEU A 320 -18.42 -26.82 -8.04
C LEU A 320 -18.10 -25.49 -8.71
N ILE A 321 -16.84 -25.01 -8.60
CA ILE A 321 -16.38 -23.78 -9.25
C ILE A 321 -16.28 -23.98 -10.76
N ILE A 322 -15.73 -25.11 -11.21
CA ILE A 322 -15.67 -25.48 -12.65
C ILE A 322 -17.08 -25.50 -13.25
N ILE A 323 -18.02 -26.17 -12.62
CA ILE A 323 -19.41 -26.25 -13.08
C ILE A 323 -20.00 -24.84 -13.21
N LYS A 324 -19.86 -23.99 -12.17
CA LYS A 324 -20.33 -22.60 -12.21
C LYS A 324 -19.70 -21.78 -13.34
N SER A 325 -18.41 -21.99 -13.63
CA SER A 325 -17.71 -21.27 -14.71
C SER A 325 -18.20 -21.66 -16.09
N ILE A 326 -18.55 -22.93 -16.30
CA ILE A 326 -19.15 -23.45 -17.55
C ILE A 326 -20.53 -22.82 -17.77
N PHE A 327 -21.38 -22.78 -16.74
CA PHE A 327 -22.72 -22.20 -16.85
C PHE A 327 -22.71 -20.66 -16.99
N LYS A 328 -21.66 -19.97 -16.54
CA LYS A 328 -21.48 -18.53 -16.76
C LYS A 328 -21.15 -18.19 -18.23
N ARG A 329 -20.70 -19.16 -19.00
CA ARG A 329 -20.38 -19.05 -20.44
C ARG A 329 -21.61 -19.22 -21.33
N ALA A 330 -22.68 -19.81 -20.80
CA ALA A 330 -23.93 -20.10 -21.51
C ALA A 330 -24.99 -18.99 -21.39
N ARG A 331 -24.65 -17.91 -20.68
CA ARG A 331 -25.41 -16.66 -20.61
C ARG A 331 -24.59 -15.50 -21.17
#